data_c682fceb7b408384968e3462c5010204
#
_entry.id   c682fceb7b408384968e3462c5010204
#
_cell.length_a   1.000
_cell.length_b   1.000
_cell.length_c   1.000
_cell.angle_alpha   90.00
_cell.angle_beta   90.00
_cell.angle_gamma   90.00
#
_symmetry.space_group_name_H-M   'P 1'
#
loop_
_entity.id
_entity.type
_entity.pdbx_description
1 polymer ?
#
loop_
_entity_poly.entity_id
_entity_poly.type
_entity_poly.pdbx_seq_one_letter_code
_entity_poly.pdbx_strand_id
1 'polypeptide(L)'
;MIFVILTSHFCVFLNLAFQYYSSNLFIFSLKCLFYYSVLICVMVYCFLSFVFYLGQQTFTLRLFEVINKIKEKDNVFFSPYSVYHALLLAFFTSANQTETELRKALQLGSESKVDLMKAYQLDAYLRSVEPSESYIFDSANRVYVEETLPVRQCMLDFFQKEMEKLNFRAAPQVARVHINDWVANVTRNNIKDLIPADGIDSDTQLVLVNAAHFKGLWASRFQPEGTSKEVFYITPERQTFVQMMRQKGKFNQGVNEQLGAHVLEMPYKGDEVSMFVLLPPFAKENGVDDILANLTPETLAEIVEEGHYMPRQVEVQFPKFSMEKTVQLKEVLTTMGVGDLFEPTSDFSYLTGTVGPHFNDAVHKAKINVDEDGTVASAATAVFSFRSSRPTEPTRFICNHPFVYFIYDKISNAVTFMGVFREPKLMS
;
A
#
# COMPACT_ATOMS: atom_id res chain seq x y z
N MET A 1 -5.04 4.30 20.24
CA MET A 1 -6.17 3.41 20.61
C MET A 1 -5.71 2.01 20.99
N ILE A 2 -4.90 1.31 20.19
CA ILE A 2 -4.34 -0.03 20.55
C ILE A 2 -3.58 0.00 21.88
N PHE A 3 -2.84 1.06 22.19
CA PHE A 3 -2.12 1.24 23.46
C PHE A 3 -3.09 1.32 24.67
N VAL A 4 -4.23 1.97 24.51
CA VAL A 4 -5.26 2.10 25.58
C VAL A 4 -6.04 0.78 25.74
N ILE A 5 -6.30 0.06 24.66
CA ILE A 5 -7.01 -1.24 24.70
C ILE A 5 -6.10 -2.32 25.33
N LEU A 6 -4.84 -2.39 24.93
CA LEU A 6 -3.87 -3.32 25.50
C LEU A 6 -3.59 -3.03 26.97
N THR A 7 -3.50 -1.77 27.41
CA THR A 7 -3.31 -1.40 28.80
C THR A 7 -4.56 -1.66 29.63
N SER A 8 -5.77 -1.42 29.12
CA SER A 8 -7.02 -1.70 29.84
C SER A 8 -7.27 -3.20 30.03
N HIS A 9 -7.05 -4.03 29.01
CA HIS A 9 -7.16 -5.48 29.13
C HIS A 9 -6.06 -6.08 30.03
N PHE A 10 -4.86 -5.50 30.02
CA PHE A 10 -3.76 -5.90 30.87
C PHE A 10 -4.02 -5.60 32.35
N CYS A 11 -4.59 -4.43 32.69
CA CYS A 11 -5.00 -4.10 34.06
C CYS A 11 -6.12 -5.02 34.58
N VAL A 12 -7.08 -5.39 33.72
CA VAL A 12 -8.15 -6.36 34.07
C VAL A 12 -7.57 -7.77 34.28
N PHE A 13 -6.61 -8.19 33.42
CA PHE A 13 -5.96 -9.51 33.55
C PHE A 13 -5.07 -9.60 34.79
N LEU A 14 -4.32 -8.54 35.14
CA LEU A 14 -3.53 -8.46 36.37
C LEU A 14 -4.42 -8.54 37.62
N ASN A 15 -5.56 -7.84 37.66
CA ASN A 15 -6.49 -7.90 38.77
C ASN A 15 -7.12 -9.29 38.93
N LEU A 16 -7.47 -9.97 37.84
CA LEU A 16 -8.00 -11.34 37.88
C LEU A 16 -6.93 -12.36 38.30
N ALA A 17 -5.68 -12.19 37.85
CA ALA A 17 -4.57 -13.04 38.27
C ALA A 17 -4.20 -12.87 39.74
N PHE A 18 -4.30 -11.66 40.30
CA PHE A 18 -4.05 -11.39 41.71
C PHE A 18 -5.12 -11.99 42.62
N GLN A 19 -6.37 -12.11 42.17
CA GLN A 19 -7.44 -12.72 42.95
C GLN A 19 -7.43 -14.26 43.02
N TYR A 20 -6.73 -14.92 42.07
CA TYR A 20 -6.79 -16.39 41.92
C TYR A 20 -5.58 -17.18 42.46
N TYR A 21 -4.45 -16.55 42.84
CA TYR A 21 -3.21 -17.28 43.16
C TYR A 21 -2.54 -16.83 44.46
N SER A 22 -2.96 -17.40 45.58
CA SER A 22 -2.32 -17.18 46.88
C SER A 22 -1.31 -18.26 47.35
N SER A 23 -0.90 -19.24 46.50
CA SER A 23 -0.15 -20.40 47.02
C SER A 23 1.08 -20.89 46.26
N ASN A 24 1.65 -20.16 45.26
CA ASN A 24 2.90 -20.57 44.63
C ASN A 24 3.73 -19.38 44.12
N LEU A 25 4.40 -18.67 45.03
CA LEU A 25 5.17 -17.45 44.74
C LEU A 25 6.30 -17.65 43.71
N PHE A 26 6.93 -18.82 43.61
CA PHE A 26 8.05 -19.05 42.72
C PHE A 26 7.62 -19.30 41.25
N ILE A 27 6.58 -20.06 41.03
CA ILE A 27 6.01 -20.31 39.69
C ILE A 27 5.33 -19.04 39.16
N PHE A 28 4.76 -18.24 40.06
CA PHE A 28 4.17 -16.95 39.75
C PHE A 28 5.23 -15.95 39.29
N SER A 29 6.39 -15.89 39.95
CA SER A 29 7.51 -15.02 39.57
C SER A 29 8.08 -15.37 38.19
N LEU A 30 8.23 -16.64 37.85
CA LEU A 30 8.70 -17.08 36.52
C LEU A 30 7.67 -16.80 35.42
N LYS A 31 6.39 -17.02 35.69
CA LYS A 31 5.32 -16.67 34.73
C LYS A 31 5.21 -15.15 34.53
N CYS A 32 5.30 -14.35 35.59
CA CYS A 32 5.34 -12.89 35.47
C CYS A 32 6.55 -12.40 34.67
N LEU A 33 7.75 -12.95 34.90
CA LEU A 33 8.94 -12.63 34.12
C LEU A 33 8.78 -13.02 32.64
N PHE A 34 8.19 -14.17 32.37
CA PHE A 34 7.89 -14.60 30.99
C PHE A 34 6.89 -13.68 30.31
N TYR A 35 5.76 -13.36 30.99
CA TYR A 35 4.77 -12.41 30.46
C TYR A 35 5.36 -11.01 30.30
N TYR A 36 6.21 -10.55 31.21
CA TYR A 36 6.90 -9.25 31.11
C TYR A 36 7.88 -9.23 29.93
N SER A 37 8.62 -10.30 29.70
CA SER A 37 9.53 -10.41 28.56
C SER A 37 8.77 -10.46 27.22
N VAL A 38 7.66 -11.19 27.16
CA VAL A 38 6.78 -11.23 25.97
C VAL A 38 6.15 -9.85 25.72
N LEU A 39 5.68 -9.17 26.76
CA LEU A 39 5.12 -7.83 26.65
C LEU A 39 6.12 -6.79 26.17
N ILE A 40 7.36 -6.83 26.72
CA ILE A 40 8.46 -5.97 26.26
C ILE A 40 8.80 -6.28 24.79
N CYS A 41 8.88 -7.56 24.42
CA CYS A 41 9.10 -7.94 23.02
C CYS A 41 7.99 -7.39 22.12
N VAL A 42 6.71 -7.56 22.48
CA VAL A 42 5.57 -7.03 21.72
C VAL A 42 5.63 -5.51 21.65
N MET A 43 5.93 -4.81 22.75
CA MET A 43 6.08 -3.34 22.74
C MET A 43 7.23 -2.86 21.85
N VAL A 44 8.39 -3.51 21.93
CA VAL A 44 9.55 -3.18 21.07
C VAL A 44 9.21 -3.44 19.60
N TYR A 45 8.51 -4.53 19.31
CA TYR A 45 8.09 -4.85 17.93
C TYR A 45 7.00 -3.92 17.43
N CYS A 46 6.02 -3.55 18.26
CA CYS A 46 5.02 -2.54 17.89
C CYS A 46 5.68 -1.18 17.63
N PHE A 47 6.69 -0.81 18.42
CA PHE A 47 7.45 0.41 18.21
C PHE A 47 8.26 0.36 16.91
N LEU A 48 8.96 -0.74 16.63
CA LEU A 48 9.72 -0.92 15.39
C LEU A 48 8.78 -0.93 14.15
N SER A 49 7.64 -1.59 14.25
CA SER A 49 6.62 -1.57 13.20
C SER A 49 6.11 -0.14 12.96
N PHE A 50 5.83 0.61 14.04
CA PHE A 50 5.42 2.02 13.94
C PHE A 50 6.48 2.89 13.25
N VAL A 51 7.77 2.69 13.55
CA VAL A 51 8.87 3.43 12.90
C VAL A 51 8.93 3.15 11.40
N PHE A 52 8.69 1.91 10.95
CA PHE A 52 8.58 1.60 9.53
C PHE A 52 7.51 2.41 8.82
N TYR A 53 6.31 2.49 9.42
CA TYR A 53 5.17 3.13 8.76
C TYR A 53 5.22 4.67 8.79
N LEU A 54 5.91 5.25 9.77
CA LEU A 54 6.13 6.71 9.79
C LEU A 54 6.98 7.16 8.59
N GLY A 55 8.05 6.44 8.27
CA GLY A 55 8.87 6.69 7.09
C GLY A 55 8.14 6.42 5.78
N GLN A 56 7.27 5.41 5.78
CA GLN A 56 6.51 4.99 4.60
C GLN A 56 5.56 6.08 4.07
N GLN A 57 4.94 6.88 4.92
CA GLN A 57 4.07 7.98 4.47
C GLN A 57 4.87 9.06 3.71
N THR A 58 6.01 9.48 4.25
CA THR A 58 6.89 10.46 3.59
C THR A 58 7.45 9.89 2.27
N PHE A 59 7.89 8.63 2.28
CA PHE A 59 8.32 7.93 1.06
C PHE A 59 7.20 7.89 0.01
N THR A 60 5.98 7.54 0.42
CA THR A 60 4.80 7.46 -0.46
C THR A 60 4.56 8.76 -1.21
N LEU A 61 4.53 9.88 -0.48
CA LEU A 61 4.24 11.19 -1.07
C LEU A 61 5.35 11.62 -2.02
N ARG A 62 6.62 11.39 -1.66
CA ARG A 62 7.75 11.68 -2.55
C ARG A 62 7.74 10.82 -3.81
N LEU A 63 7.45 9.52 -3.66
CA LEU A 63 7.30 8.60 -4.79
C LEU A 63 6.17 9.06 -5.71
N PHE A 64 5.04 9.45 -5.13
CA PHE A 64 3.87 9.93 -5.86
C PHE A 64 4.18 11.21 -6.64
N GLU A 65 4.83 12.19 -6.01
CA GLU A 65 5.26 13.43 -6.65
C GLU A 65 6.11 13.15 -7.91
N VAL A 66 7.12 12.27 -7.78
CA VAL A 66 8.03 11.96 -8.89
C VAL A 66 7.29 11.20 -10.01
N ILE A 67 6.50 10.18 -9.67
CA ILE A 67 5.71 9.44 -10.68
C ILE A 67 4.73 10.39 -11.39
N ASN A 68 4.06 11.26 -10.66
CA ASN A 68 3.12 12.20 -11.24
C ASN A 68 3.78 13.19 -12.21
N LYS A 69 4.97 13.71 -11.87
CA LYS A 69 5.75 14.58 -12.78
C LYS A 69 6.14 13.88 -14.08
N ILE A 70 6.50 12.60 -14.01
CA ILE A 70 6.83 11.80 -15.21
C ILE A 70 5.58 11.50 -16.05
N LYS A 71 4.40 11.40 -15.42
CA LYS A 71 3.12 10.98 -16.01
C LYS A 71 2.03 12.05 -15.91
N GLU A 72 2.37 13.32 -16.05
CA GLU A 72 1.50 14.47 -15.81
C GLU A 72 0.11 14.40 -16.45
N LYS A 73 -0.01 13.80 -17.64
CA LYS A 73 -1.27 13.73 -18.40
C LYS A 73 -1.99 12.39 -18.29
N ASP A 74 -1.32 11.39 -17.73
CA ASP A 74 -1.86 10.04 -17.65
C ASP A 74 -2.56 9.78 -16.32
N ASN A 75 -3.41 8.74 -16.31
CA ASN A 75 -3.80 8.12 -15.04
C ASN A 75 -2.59 7.55 -14.34
N VAL A 76 -2.48 7.80 -13.05
CA VAL A 76 -1.43 7.24 -12.18
C VAL A 76 -2.07 6.21 -11.26
N PHE A 77 -1.42 5.08 -11.10
CA PHE A 77 -1.78 4.08 -10.08
C PHE A 77 -0.56 3.23 -9.75
N PHE A 78 -0.27 3.09 -8.48
CA PHE A 78 0.86 2.28 -7.98
C PHE A 78 0.61 1.89 -6.51
N SER A 79 1.39 0.93 -6.02
CA SER A 79 1.40 0.54 -4.61
C SER A 79 2.67 1.04 -3.93
N PRO A 80 2.62 2.17 -3.20
CA PRO A 80 3.79 2.66 -2.48
C PRO A 80 4.24 1.68 -1.40
N TYR A 81 3.30 0.98 -0.75
CA TYR A 81 3.59 -0.07 0.21
C TYR A 81 4.43 -1.19 -0.41
N SER A 82 4.01 -1.71 -1.57
CA SER A 82 4.72 -2.79 -2.24
C SER A 82 6.13 -2.36 -2.70
N VAL A 83 6.26 -1.14 -3.28
CA VAL A 83 7.56 -0.58 -3.66
C VAL A 83 8.46 -0.39 -2.44
N TYR A 84 7.93 0.12 -1.33
CA TYR A 84 8.67 0.29 -0.09
C TYR A 84 9.26 -1.03 0.42
N HIS A 85 8.44 -2.09 0.44
CA HIS A 85 8.86 -3.42 0.88
C HIS A 85 9.89 -4.06 -0.07
N ALA A 86 9.76 -3.85 -1.39
CA ALA A 86 10.76 -4.30 -2.35
C ALA A 86 12.12 -3.59 -2.13
N LEU A 87 12.09 -2.28 -1.86
CA LEU A 87 13.31 -1.52 -1.56
C LEU A 87 13.91 -1.87 -0.19
N LEU A 88 13.11 -2.30 0.78
CA LEU A 88 13.64 -2.86 2.02
C LEU A 88 14.49 -4.11 1.78
N LEU A 89 14.11 -5.00 0.84
CA LEU A 89 14.94 -6.16 0.47
C LEU A 89 16.29 -5.71 -0.11
N ALA A 90 16.30 -4.69 -0.98
CA ALA A 90 17.53 -4.09 -1.49
C ALA A 90 18.36 -3.45 -0.36
N PHE A 91 17.73 -2.72 0.56
CA PHE A 91 18.39 -2.13 1.73
C PHE A 91 19.04 -3.19 2.63
N PHE A 92 18.35 -4.28 2.94
CA PHE A 92 18.89 -5.34 3.81
C PHE A 92 20.13 -6.02 3.21
N THR A 93 20.22 -6.04 1.90
CA THR A 93 21.32 -6.68 1.16
C THR A 93 22.46 -5.73 0.77
N SER A 94 22.25 -4.41 0.87
CA SER A 94 23.23 -3.36 0.53
C SER A 94 24.20 -3.03 1.67
N ALA A 95 25.24 -2.27 1.36
CA ALA A 95 26.22 -1.72 2.30
C ALA A 95 26.66 -0.31 1.88
N ASN A 96 27.41 0.38 2.73
CA ASN A 96 28.09 1.64 2.46
C ASN A 96 27.18 2.72 1.82
N GLN A 97 27.56 3.25 0.64
CA GLN A 97 26.85 4.32 -0.06
C GLN A 97 25.44 3.89 -0.48
N THR A 98 25.30 2.71 -1.07
CA THR A 98 24.01 2.15 -1.51
C THR A 98 23.03 2.01 -0.34
N GLU A 99 23.53 1.52 0.81
CA GLU A 99 22.72 1.47 2.05
C GLU A 99 22.29 2.86 2.52
N THR A 100 23.20 3.83 2.47
CA THR A 100 22.95 5.21 2.94
C THR A 100 21.88 5.88 2.08
N GLU A 101 21.93 5.74 0.77
CA GLU A 101 20.91 6.27 -0.14
C GLU A 101 19.54 5.64 0.09
N LEU A 102 19.49 4.30 0.20
CA LEU A 102 18.26 3.57 0.49
C LEU A 102 17.68 3.94 1.85
N ARG A 103 18.51 4.02 2.91
CA ARG A 103 18.09 4.43 4.25
C ARG A 103 17.45 5.81 4.24
N LYS A 104 18.07 6.76 3.53
CA LYS A 104 17.55 8.12 3.39
C LYS A 104 16.24 8.15 2.60
N ALA A 105 16.17 7.44 1.48
CA ALA A 105 14.97 7.43 0.64
C ALA A 105 13.78 6.77 1.34
N LEU A 106 14.02 5.68 2.05
CA LEU A 106 13.01 4.95 2.83
C LEU A 106 12.67 5.63 4.17
N GLN A 107 13.35 6.76 4.49
CA GLN A 107 13.15 7.50 5.75
C GLN A 107 13.33 6.58 6.99
N LEU A 108 14.27 5.64 6.91
CA LEU A 108 14.61 4.77 8.04
C LEU A 108 15.45 5.55 9.06
N GLY A 109 15.14 5.40 10.33
CA GLY A 109 15.88 6.03 11.43
C GLY A 109 17.26 5.44 11.66
N SER A 110 17.75 5.56 12.89
CA SER A 110 19.07 5.07 13.33
C SER A 110 19.07 3.61 13.77
N GLU A 111 17.94 2.92 13.65
CA GLU A 111 17.78 1.53 14.06
C GLU A 111 18.75 0.62 13.31
N SER A 112 19.20 -0.43 13.99
CA SER A 112 20.10 -1.39 13.37
C SER A 112 19.42 -2.14 12.22
N LYS A 113 20.18 -2.48 11.17
CA LYS A 113 19.66 -3.27 10.05
C LYS A 113 19.02 -4.58 10.52
N VAL A 114 19.60 -5.22 11.54
CA VAL A 114 19.09 -6.48 12.10
C VAL A 114 17.72 -6.30 12.75
N ASP A 115 17.50 -5.20 13.46
CA ASP A 115 16.20 -4.94 14.09
C ASP A 115 15.13 -4.62 13.04
N LEU A 116 15.51 -3.86 12.00
CA LEU A 116 14.64 -3.61 10.86
C LEU A 116 14.28 -4.91 10.10
N MET A 117 15.25 -5.83 9.92
CA MET A 117 14.99 -7.16 9.33
C MET A 117 13.99 -7.98 10.17
N LYS A 118 14.14 -7.97 11.50
CA LYS A 118 13.18 -8.65 12.40
C LYS A 118 11.78 -8.04 12.32
N ALA A 119 11.68 -6.71 12.28
CA ALA A 119 10.40 -6.01 12.14
C ALA A 119 9.73 -6.35 10.81
N TYR A 120 10.49 -6.40 9.71
CA TYR A 120 10.01 -6.84 8.40
C TYR A 120 9.43 -8.26 8.43
N GLN A 121 10.15 -9.21 9.04
CA GLN A 121 9.66 -10.59 9.17
C GLN A 121 8.40 -10.68 10.01
N LEU A 122 8.33 -9.91 11.10
CA LEU A 122 7.13 -9.88 11.95
C LEU A 122 5.92 -9.34 11.20
N ASP A 123 6.07 -8.23 10.46
CA ASP A 123 4.98 -7.68 9.63
C ASP A 123 4.50 -8.71 8.60
N ALA A 124 5.43 -9.35 7.88
CA ALA A 124 5.10 -10.41 6.93
C ALA A 124 4.38 -11.59 7.59
N TYR A 125 4.80 -11.99 8.79
CA TYR A 125 4.15 -13.06 9.57
C TYR A 125 2.73 -12.67 9.98
N LEU A 126 2.54 -11.49 10.57
CA LEU A 126 1.23 -11.04 11.05
C LEU A 126 0.22 -10.97 9.91
N ARG A 127 0.62 -10.48 8.74
CA ARG A 127 -0.24 -10.46 7.54
C ARG A 127 -0.57 -11.86 7.00
N SER A 128 0.27 -12.86 7.27
CA SER A 128 0.06 -14.24 6.81
C SER A 128 -0.89 -15.03 7.71
N VAL A 129 -1.00 -14.67 8.98
CA VAL A 129 -1.78 -15.43 10.00
C VAL A 129 -3.27 -15.11 9.92
N GLU A 130 -3.63 -13.88 9.59
CA GLU A 130 -5.02 -13.44 9.52
C GLU A 130 -5.32 -12.82 8.15
N PRO A 131 -5.47 -13.66 7.09
CA PRO A 131 -5.90 -13.14 5.80
C PRO A 131 -7.31 -12.57 5.91
N SER A 132 -7.52 -11.34 5.49
CA SER A 132 -8.84 -10.72 5.49
C SER A 132 -9.76 -11.42 4.48
N GLU A 133 -10.99 -11.74 4.92
CA GLU A 133 -12.05 -12.20 4.00
C GLU A 133 -12.72 -11.04 3.25
N SER A 134 -12.39 -9.82 3.61
CA SER A 134 -13.05 -8.60 3.19
C SER A 134 -12.35 -7.90 2.04
N TYR A 135 -11.06 -8.16 1.86
CA TYR A 135 -10.25 -7.64 0.75
C TYR A 135 -9.12 -8.60 0.37
N ILE A 136 -8.67 -8.47 -0.84
CA ILE A 136 -7.49 -9.16 -1.38
C ILE A 136 -6.43 -8.10 -1.63
N PHE A 137 -5.29 -8.24 -0.99
CA PHE A 137 -4.09 -7.49 -1.28
C PHE A 137 -2.97 -8.49 -1.61
N ASP A 138 -2.78 -8.75 -2.88
CA ASP A 138 -1.70 -9.59 -3.36
C ASP A 138 -0.49 -8.72 -3.65
N SER A 139 0.63 -9.00 -2.98
CA SER A 139 1.91 -8.29 -3.18
C SER A 139 3.01 -9.30 -3.49
N ALA A 140 3.63 -9.16 -4.65
CA ALA A 140 4.70 -10.01 -5.15
C ALA A 140 6.02 -9.23 -5.11
N ASN A 141 6.83 -9.47 -4.07
CA ASN A 141 8.13 -8.83 -3.86
C ASN A 141 9.20 -9.90 -3.78
N ARG A 142 10.15 -9.89 -4.73
CA ARG A 142 11.25 -10.85 -4.73
C ARG A 142 12.48 -10.27 -5.42
N VAL A 143 13.66 -10.62 -4.89
CA VAL A 143 14.96 -10.41 -5.52
C VAL A 143 15.40 -11.71 -6.18
N TYR A 144 15.63 -11.67 -7.47
CA TYR A 144 16.26 -12.78 -8.20
C TYR A 144 17.72 -12.46 -8.42
N VAL A 145 18.55 -13.46 -8.21
CA VAL A 145 20.01 -13.33 -8.24
C VAL A 145 20.58 -14.29 -9.29
N GLU A 146 21.52 -13.84 -10.10
CA GLU A 146 22.23 -14.71 -11.04
C GLU A 146 22.87 -15.90 -10.32
N GLU A 147 22.66 -17.11 -10.82
CA GLU A 147 23.04 -18.38 -10.18
C GLU A 147 24.53 -18.47 -9.83
N THR A 148 25.39 -17.89 -10.69
CA THR A 148 26.85 -17.91 -10.53
C THR A 148 27.37 -16.94 -9.48
N LEU A 149 26.58 -15.96 -9.06
CA LEU A 149 26.98 -15.02 -8.02
C LEU A 149 27.05 -15.74 -6.66
N PRO A 150 28.13 -15.50 -5.89
CA PRO A 150 28.18 -15.98 -4.52
C PRO A 150 27.12 -15.25 -3.68
N VAL A 151 26.29 -15.99 -2.97
CA VAL A 151 25.31 -15.44 -2.03
C VAL A 151 25.58 -16.04 -0.67
N ARG A 152 25.60 -15.18 0.35
CA ARG A 152 25.79 -15.63 1.74
C ARG A 152 24.62 -16.50 2.17
N GLN A 153 24.90 -17.69 2.69
CA GLN A 153 23.87 -18.65 3.07
C GLN A 153 22.88 -18.07 4.08
N CYS A 154 23.34 -17.25 5.04
CA CYS A 154 22.46 -16.59 6.01
C CYS A 154 21.39 -15.68 5.36
N MET A 155 21.67 -15.08 4.19
CA MET A 155 20.69 -14.28 3.45
C MET A 155 19.65 -15.16 2.76
N LEU A 156 20.07 -16.26 2.16
CA LEU A 156 19.16 -17.25 1.60
C LEU A 156 18.26 -17.89 2.66
N ASP A 157 18.82 -18.19 3.83
CA ASP A 157 18.08 -18.77 4.94
C ASP A 157 17.08 -17.79 5.56
N PHE A 158 17.43 -16.49 5.59
CA PHE A 158 16.57 -15.45 6.14
C PHE A 158 15.45 -15.04 5.17
N PHE A 159 15.76 -14.91 3.88
CA PHE A 159 14.84 -14.45 2.84
C PHE A 159 14.40 -15.59 1.90
N GLN A 160 14.03 -16.75 2.46
CA GLN A 160 13.67 -17.94 1.67
C GLN A 160 12.53 -17.71 0.67
N LYS A 161 11.58 -16.82 1.01
CA LYS A 161 10.42 -16.51 0.18
C LYS A 161 10.68 -15.32 -0.76
N GLU A 162 11.55 -14.42 -0.36
CA GLU A 162 11.81 -13.15 -1.01
C GLU A 162 13.06 -13.16 -1.89
N MET A 163 13.80 -14.29 -1.94
CA MET A 163 15.03 -14.39 -2.72
C MET A 163 15.13 -15.74 -3.42
N GLU A 164 15.52 -15.71 -4.70
CA GLU A 164 15.70 -16.94 -5.51
C GLU A 164 16.87 -16.75 -6.48
N LYS A 165 17.65 -17.81 -6.70
CA LYS A 165 18.73 -17.85 -7.70
C LYS A 165 18.23 -18.39 -9.02
N LEU A 166 18.52 -17.70 -10.13
CA LEU A 166 18.17 -18.11 -11.49
C LEU A 166 19.38 -17.97 -12.42
N ASN A 167 19.42 -18.80 -13.45
CA ASN A 167 20.48 -18.75 -14.46
C ASN A 167 20.11 -17.76 -15.56
N PHE A 168 20.43 -16.48 -15.36
CA PHE A 168 20.21 -15.44 -16.38
C PHE A 168 21.22 -15.57 -17.52
N ARG A 169 22.46 -15.94 -17.20
CA ARG A 169 23.55 -16.01 -18.16
C ARG A 169 23.31 -17.06 -19.26
N ALA A 170 22.91 -18.27 -18.91
CA ALA A 170 22.72 -19.34 -19.87
C ALA A 170 21.30 -19.42 -20.44
N ALA A 171 20.30 -18.95 -19.69
CA ALA A 171 18.89 -19.13 -20.06
C ALA A 171 18.01 -17.92 -19.67
N PRO A 172 18.31 -16.69 -20.16
CA PRO A 172 17.60 -15.48 -19.74
C PRO A 172 16.09 -15.55 -20.01
N GLN A 173 15.67 -16.11 -21.14
CA GLN A 173 14.25 -16.23 -21.46
C GLN A 173 13.51 -17.24 -20.60
N VAL A 174 14.16 -18.32 -20.17
CA VAL A 174 13.57 -19.28 -19.22
C VAL A 174 13.39 -18.61 -17.86
N ALA A 175 14.40 -17.89 -17.39
CA ALA A 175 14.33 -17.12 -16.15
C ALA A 175 13.21 -16.06 -16.20
N ARG A 176 13.08 -15.32 -17.30
CA ARG A 176 12.00 -14.35 -17.51
C ARG A 176 10.61 -14.99 -17.41
N VAL A 177 10.39 -16.12 -18.09
CA VAL A 177 9.11 -16.85 -18.04
C VAL A 177 8.83 -17.31 -16.61
N HIS A 178 9.81 -17.91 -15.93
CA HIS A 178 9.68 -18.34 -14.54
C HIS A 178 9.25 -17.19 -13.60
N ILE A 179 9.87 -16.00 -13.74
CA ILE A 179 9.51 -14.82 -12.95
C ILE A 179 8.08 -14.38 -13.25
N ASN A 180 7.70 -14.29 -14.52
CA ASN A 180 6.35 -13.87 -14.93
C ASN A 180 5.28 -14.86 -14.45
N ASP A 181 5.54 -16.15 -14.52
CA ASP A 181 4.64 -17.18 -14.02
C ASP A 181 4.48 -17.12 -12.50
N TRP A 182 5.58 -16.86 -11.77
CA TRP A 182 5.51 -16.65 -10.32
C TRP A 182 4.66 -15.42 -9.98
N VAL A 183 4.85 -14.28 -10.64
CA VAL A 183 4.04 -13.07 -10.45
C VAL A 183 2.57 -13.34 -10.74
N ALA A 184 2.27 -14.01 -11.86
CA ALA A 184 0.91 -14.40 -12.21
C ALA A 184 0.26 -15.26 -11.12
N ASN A 185 1.01 -16.22 -10.60
CA ASN A 185 0.52 -17.12 -9.54
C ASN A 185 0.23 -16.34 -8.24
N VAL A 186 1.17 -15.53 -7.76
CA VAL A 186 1.00 -14.72 -6.53
C VAL A 186 -0.16 -13.75 -6.65
N THR A 187 -0.35 -13.14 -7.83
CA THR A 187 -1.43 -12.18 -8.09
C THR A 187 -2.70 -12.83 -8.64
N ARG A 188 -2.86 -14.14 -8.50
CA ARG A 188 -4.06 -14.91 -8.93
C ARG A 188 -4.43 -14.63 -10.39
N ASN A 189 -3.44 -14.59 -11.27
CA ASN A 189 -3.53 -14.26 -12.68
C ASN A 189 -4.05 -12.84 -13.00
N ASN A 190 -4.02 -11.93 -12.02
CA ASN A 190 -4.40 -10.54 -12.25
C ASN A 190 -3.28 -9.73 -12.90
N ILE A 191 -2.01 -10.05 -12.63
CA ILE A 191 -0.86 -9.41 -13.25
C ILE A 191 -0.08 -10.47 -14.03
N LYS A 192 0.10 -10.23 -15.33
CA LYS A 192 0.83 -11.08 -16.25
C LYS A 192 1.88 -10.25 -16.98
N ASP A 193 2.92 -10.93 -17.47
CA ASP A 193 3.96 -10.32 -18.29
C ASP A 193 4.55 -9.05 -17.66
N LEU A 194 4.98 -9.17 -16.39
CA LEU A 194 5.61 -8.07 -15.68
C LEU A 194 6.91 -7.66 -16.36
N ILE A 195 7.74 -8.65 -16.72
CA ILE A 195 9.02 -8.46 -17.38
C ILE A 195 8.82 -8.66 -18.89
N PRO A 196 9.09 -7.62 -19.72
CA PRO A 196 8.96 -7.71 -21.16
C PRO A 196 10.00 -8.67 -21.77
N ALA A 197 9.88 -8.95 -23.08
CA ALA A 197 10.70 -9.95 -23.77
C ALA A 197 12.21 -9.64 -23.75
N ASP A 198 12.57 -8.36 -23.69
CA ASP A 198 13.93 -7.82 -23.66
C ASP A 198 14.38 -7.40 -22.25
N GLY A 199 13.58 -7.64 -21.23
CA GLY A 199 13.85 -7.17 -19.85
C GLY A 199 14.89 -7.98 -19.07
N ILE A 200 15.33 -9.13 -19.59
CA ILE A 200 16.40 -9.97 -18.99
C ILE A 200 17.31 -10.45 -20.11
N ASP A 201 18.60 -10.28 -19.91
CA ASP A 201 19.67 -10.73 -20.80
C ASP A 201 20.74 -11.56 -20.05
N SER A 202 21.80 -11.94 -20.77
CA SER A 202 22.93 -12.72 -20.22
C SER A 202 23.80 -11.94 -19.23
N ASP A 203 23.73 -10.63 -19.23
CA ASP A 203 24.54 -9.76 -18.37
C ASP A 203 23.77 -9.35 -17.10
N THR A 204 22.49 -9.71 -17.01
CA THR A 204 21.64 -9.46 -15.86
C THR A 204 22.18 -10.18 -14.62
N GLN A 205 22.34 -9.43 -13.54
CA GLN A 205 22.89 -9.93 -12.27
C GLN A 205 21.84 -10.01 -11.16
N LEU A 206 21.08 -8.93 -10.99
CA LEU A 206 20.03 -8.82 -9.99
C LEU A 206 18.76 -8.28 -10.64
N VAL A 207 17.61 -8.86 -10.29
CA VAL A 207 16.30 -8.38 -10.72
C VAL A 207 15.42 -8.17 -9.50
N LEU A 208 14.92 -6.95 -9.33
CA LEU A 208 13.94 -6.62 -8.30
C LEU A 208 12.54 -6.69 -8.90
N VAL A 209 11.78 -7.68 -8.49
CA VAL A 209 10.40 -7.89 -8.93
C VAL A 209 9.45 -7.28 -7.92
N ASN A 210 8.54 -6.45 -8.42
CA ASN A 210 7.51 -5.83 -7.60
C ASN A 210 6.19 -5.72 -8.36
N ALA A 211 5.15 -6.39 -7.84
CA ALA A 211 3.81 -6.31 -8.38
C ALA A 211 2.77 -6.30 -7.26
N ALA A 212 1.67 -5.56 -7.45
CA ALA A 212 0.62 -5.46 -6.46
C ALA A 212 -0.77 -5.45 -7.11
N HIS A 213 -1.69 -6.24 -6.56
CA HIS A 213 -3.09 -6.28 -6.97
C HIS A 213 -3.99 -6.06 -5.77
N PHE A 214 -5.02 -5.23 -5.97
CA PHE A 214 -6.03 -4.98 -4.95
C PHE A 214 -7.44 -5.23 -5.47
N LYS A 215 -8.23 -5.90 -4.65
CA LYS A 215 -9.66 -6.07 -4.81
C LYS A 215 -10.31 -6.07 -3.42
N GLY A 216 -11.17 -5.11 -3.13
CA GLY A 216 -11.85 -4.98 -1.85
C GLY A 216 -13.37 -5.01 -1.99
N LEU A 217 -14.06 -5.42 -0.93
CA LEU A 217 -15.52 -5.42 -0.80
C LEU A 217 -15.95 -4.10 -0.18
N TRP A 218 -16.87 -3.36 -0.79
CA TRP A 218 -17.42 -2.17 -0.14
C TRP A 218 -18.21 -2.55 1.12
N ALA A 219 -18.03 -1.81 2.20
CA ALA A 219 -18.90 -1.93 3.38
C ALA A 219 -20.36 -1.56 3.03
N SER A 220 -20.54 -0.55 2.18
CA SER A 220 -21.80 -0.19 1.55
C SER A 220 -21.68 -0.32 0.03
N ARG A 221 -22.45 -1.24 -0.55
CA ARG A 221 -22.32 -1.61 -1.98
C ARG A 221 -23.10 -0.65 -2.86
N PHE A 222 -22.61 -0.46 -4.06
CA PHE A 222 -23.39 0.17 -5.13
C PHE A 222 -24.39 -0.86 -5.68
N GLN A 223 -25.56 -0.38 -6.09
CA GLN A 223 -26.56 -1.23 -6.74
C GLN A 223 -26.30 -1.23 -8.24
N PRO A 224 -26.16 -2.40 -8.90
CA PRO A 224 -25.89 -2.46 -10.34
C PRO A 224 -26.94 -1.72 -11.18
N GLU A 225 -28.20 -1.73 -10.74
CA GLU A 225 -29.30 -1.04 -11.39
C GLU A 225 -29.16 0.49 -11.33
N GLY A 226 -28.38 1.01 -10.38
CA GLY A 226 -28.05 2.44 -10.24
C GLY A 226 -26.88 2.89 -11.11
N THR A 227 -26.16 1.95 -11.76
CA THR A 227 -25.04 2.28 -12.64
C THR A 227 -25.56 2.71 -14.01
N SER A 228 -25.14 3.88 -14.46
CA SER A 228 -25.55 4.44 -15.75
C SER A 228 -24.38 5.10 -16.47
N LYS A 229 -24.51 5.23 -17.80
CA LYS A 229 -23.55 5.93 -18.64
C LYS A 229 -23.70 7.43 -18.44
N GLU A 230 -22.66 8.06 -17.85
CA GLU A 230 -22.65 9.48 -17.51
C GLU A 230 -21.45 10.19 -18.14
N VAL A 231 -21.54 11.52 -18.22
CA VAL A 231 -20.45 12.36 -18.73
C VAL A 231 -19.35 12.47 -17.66
N PHE A 232 -18.12 12.29 -18.11
CA PHE A 232 -16.91 12.58 -17.35
C PHE A 232 -16.13 13.70 -18.04
N TYR A 233 -15.85 14.77 -17.33
CA TYR A 233 -15.17 15.97 -17.82
C TYR A 233 -13.66 15.83 -17.57
N ILE A 234 -12.90 15.54 -18.62
CA ILE A 234 -11.45 15.40 -18.55
C ILE A 234 -10.81 16.77 -18.40
N THR A 235 -11.28 17.73 -19.21
CA THR A 235 -11.01 19.17 -19.14
C THR A 235 -12.32 19.92 -19.40
N PRO A 236 -12.40 21.26 -19.22
CA PRO A 236 -13.58 22.02 -19.57
C PRO A 236 -14.05 21.81 -21.03
N GLU A 237 -13.10 21.57 -21.96
CA GLU A 237 -13.36 21.40 -23.40
C GLU A 237 -13.44 19.92 -23.82
N ARG A 238 -12.95 18.98 -23.01
CA ARG A 238 -12.85 17.56 -23.37
C ARG A 238 -13.63 16.69 -22.39
N GLN A 239 -14.62 16.01 -22.89
CA GLN A 239 -15.46 15.10 -22.13
C GLN A 239 -15.53 13.72 -22.76
N THR A 240 -15.84 12.73 -21.95
CA THR A 240 -16.07 11.35 -22.37
C THR A 240 -17.18 10.73 -21.53
N PHE A 241 -17.47 9.45 -21.73
CA PHE A 241 -18.47 8.73 -20.95
C PHE A 241 -17.81 7.69 -20.04
N VAL A 242 -18.43 7.49 -18.88
CA VAL A 242 -18.02 6.47 -17.90
C VAL A 242 -19.28 5.76 -17.37
N GLN A 243 -19.12 4.52 -16.93
CA GLN A 243 -20.15 3.86 -16.13
C GLN A 243 -20.08 4.43 -14.71
N MET A 244 -21.08 5.23 -14.34
CA MET A 244 -21.14 5.91 -13.06
C MET A 244 -22.03 5.12 -12.11
N MET A 245 -21.44 4.58 -11.05
CA MET A 245 -22.14 3.88 -9.96
C MET A 245 -22.75 4.88 -9.01
N ARG A 246 -23.89 4.55 -8.40
CA ARG A 246 -24.61 5.44 -7.48
C ARG A 246 -25.04 4.72 -6.22
N GLN A 247 -24.87 5.40 -5.09
CA GLN A 247 -25.44 4.94 -3.81
C GLN A 247 -25.75 6.12 -2.89
N LYS A 248 -26.65 5.89 -1.94
CA LYS A 248 -26.93 6.82 -0.84
C LYS A 248 -26.64 6.12 0.48
N GLY A 249 -25.80 6.72 1.30
CA GLY A 249 -25.39 6.13 2.55
C GLY A 249 -24.83 7.15 3.53
N LYS A 250 -24.42 6.65 4.69
CA LYS A 250 -23.64 7.42 5.66
C LYS A 250 -22.17 7.21 5.35
N PHE A 251 -21.45 8.29 5.08
CA PHE A 251 -20.02 8.31 4.81
C PHE A 251 -19.34 9.42 5.60
N ASN A 252 -18.11 9.19 6.01
CA ASN A 252 -17.26 10.24 6.52
C ASN A 252 -16.88 11.16 5.37
N GLN A 253 -17.32 12.42 5.43
CA GLN A 253 -17.15 13.39 4.35
C GLN A 253 -16.94 14.78 4.93
N GLY A 254 -16.01 15.52 4.31
CA GLY A 254 -15.73 16.91 4.67
C GLY A 254 -14.99 17.66 3.58
N VAL A 255 -14.47 18.81 3.94
CA VAL A 255 -13.59 19.63 3.10
C VAL A 255 -12.27 19.76 3.83
N ASN A 256 -11.17 19.50 3.13
CA ASN A 256 -9.84 19.89 3.60
C ASN A 256 -9.47 21.21 2.93
N GLU A 257 -9.39 22.28 3.73
CA GLU A 257 -9.15 23.62 3.23
C GLU A 257 -7.73 23.82 2.70
N GLN A 258 -6.74 23.11 3.28
CA GLN A 258 -5.34 23.19 2.84
C GLN A 258 -5.16 22.60 1.44
N LEU A 259 -5.84 21.48 1.15
CA LEU A 259 -5.86 20.86 -0.16
C LEU A 259 -6.81 21.55 -1.12
N GLY A 260 -7.78 22.31 -0.61
CA GLY A 260 -8.87 22.86 -1.39
C GLY A 260 -9.72 21.75 -2.03
N ALA A 261 -9.96 20.65 -1.34
CA ALA A 261 -10.60 19.47 -1.85
C ALA A 261 -11.70 18.94 -0.92
N HIS A 262 -12.75 18.37 -1.52
CA HIS A 262 -13.70 17.53 -0.81
C HIS A 262 -13.07 16.16 -0.56
N VAL A 263 -13.21 15.65 0.66
CA VAL A 263 -12.71 14.35 1.10
C VAL A 263 -13.88 13.43 1.34
N LEU A 264 -13.81 12.22 0.81
CA LEU A 264 -14.77 11.13 1.07
C LEU A 264 -14.01 9.89 1.49
N GLU A 265 -14.40 9.29 2.60
CA GLU A 265 -13.95 7.96 3.00
C GLU A 265 -15.00 6.93 2.60
N MET A 266 -14.57 5.94 1.81
CA MET A 266 -15.38 4.77 1.43
C MET A 266 -14.74 3.52 2.06
N PRO A 267 -15.28 3.02 3.19
CA PRO A 267 -14.74 1.85 3.84
C PRO A 267 -15.01 0.58 3.04
N TYR A 268 -14.05 -0.34 3.06
CA TYR A 268 -14.26 -1.72 2.67
C TYR A 268 -14.88 -2.52 3.82
N LYS A 269 -15.42 -3.69 3.52
CA LYS A 269 -16.03 -4.59 4.50
C LYS A 269 -15.01 -4.91 5.60
N GLY A 270 -15.44 -4.89 6.87
CA GLY A 270 -14.56 -5.09 8.02
C GLY A 270 -13.96 -3.80 8.58
N ASP A 271 -14.03 -2.69 7.82
CA ASP A 271 -13.55 -1.35 8.21
C ASP A 271 -12.04 -1.25 8.55
N GLU A 272 -11.27 -2.28 8.18
CA GLU A 272 -9.81 -2.30 8.34
C GLU A 272 -9.10 -1.47 7.28
N VAL A 273 -9.71 -1.38 6.11
CA VAL A 273 -9.17 -0.67 4.93
C VAL A 273 -10.24 0.25 4.37
N SER A 274 -9.85 1.46 3.97
CA SER A 274 -10.74 2.44 3.33
C SER A 274 -10.12 3.01 2.06
N MET A 275 -10.95 3.32 1.06
CA MET A 275 -10.58 4.20 -0.03
C MET A 275 -10.93 5.64 0.34
N PHE A 276 -9.94 6.52 0.29
CA PHE A 276 -10.11 7.96 0.41
C PHE A 276 -10.09 8.59 -0.97
N VAL A 277 -11.04 9.48 -1.23
CA VAL A 277 -11.16 10.22 -2.48
C VAL A 277 -11.02 11.69 -2.20
N LEU A 278 -10.07 12.34 -2.86
CA LEU A 278 -9.82 13.78 -2.79
C LEU A 278 -10.29 14.40 -4.10
N LEU A 279 -11.43 15.08 -4.05
CA LEU A 279 -12.11 15.65 -5.21
C LEU A 279 -11.95 17.17 -5.20
N PRO A 280 -11.23 17.77 -6.17
CA PRO A 280 -11.15 19.24 -6.28
C PRO A 280 -12.50 19.83 -6.66
N PRO A 281 -12.73 21.14 -6.45
CA PRO A 281 -13.90 21.82 -6.98
C PRO A 281 -13.97 21.72 -8.52
N PHE A 282 -15.15 21.44 -9.07
CA PHE A 282 -15.36 21.26 -10.50
C PHE A 282 -14.84 22.40 -11.40
N ALA A 283 -14.94 23.64 -10.93
CA ALA A 283 -14.53 24.83 -11.68
C ALA A 283 -13.00 25.09 -11.66
N LYS A 284 -12.22 24.25 -10.99
CA LYS A 284 -10.79 24.47 -10.80
C LYS A 284 -9.97 23.66 -11.79
N GLU A 285 -9.42 24.29 -12.84
CA GLU A 285 -8.70 23.63 -13.93
C GLU A 285 -7.52 22.79 -13.46
N ASN A 286 -6.71 23.29 -12.53
CA ASN A 286 -5.54 22.61 -11.99
C ASN A 286 -5.80 21.98 -10.61
N GLY A 287 -7.06 21.60 -10.32
CA GLY A 287 -7.44 21.17 -8.98
C GLY A 287 -6.70 19.93 -8.48
N VAL A 288 -6.39 18.98 -9.37
CA VAL A 288 -5.56 17.80 -9.02
C VAL A 288 -4.13 18.20 -8.69
N ASP A 289 -3.51 19.08 -9.48
CA ASP A 289 -2.12 19.49 -9.26
C ASP A 289 -1.98 20.31 -7.97
N ASP A 290 -2.98 21.10 -7.63
CA ASP A 290 -3.03 21.82 -6.35
C ASP A 290 -3.14 20.86 -5.16
N ILE A 291 -3.98 19.81 -5.26
CA ILE A 291 -4.04 18.76 -4.24
C ILE A 291 -2.66 18.12 -4.08
N LEU A 292 -2.00 17.74 -5.18
CA LEU A 292 -0.70 17.09 -5.14
C LEU A 292 0.40 17.98 -4.57
N ALA A 293 0.37 19.27 -4.86
CA ALA A 293 1.33 20.24 -4.34
C ALA A 293 1.20 20.49 -2.82
N ASN A 294 -0.01 20.32 -2.28
CA ASN A 294 -0.30 20.55 -0.86
C ASN A 294 -0.44 19.27 -0.03
N LEU A 295 -0.33 18.08 -0.66
CA LEU A 295 -0.44 16.80 0.04
C LEU A 295 0.87 16.48 0.75
N THR A 296 0.93 16.84 2.03
CA THR A 296 2.07 16.61 2.93
C THR A 296 1.78 15.44 3.89
N PRO A 297 2.79 14.90 4.61
CA PRO A 297 2.55 13.89 5.64
C PRO A 297 1.55 14.36 6.71
N GLU A 298 1.56 15.66 7.06
CA GLU A 298 0.67 16.25 8.04
C GLU A 298 -0.77 16.29 7.53
N THR A 299 -0.99 16.76 6.28
CA THR A 299 -2.33 16.77 5.66
C THR A 299 -2.86 15.36 5.43
N LEU A 300 -1.98 14.40 5.08
CA LEU A 300 -2.37 13.00 4.95
C LEU A 300 -2.79 12.42 6.32
N ALA A 301 -2.02 12.69 7.37
CA ALA A 301 -2.34 12.24 8.74
C ALA A 301 -3.69 12.80 9.21
N GLU A 302 -3.98 14.08 8.93
CA GLU A 302 -5.27 14.72 9.23
C GLU A 302 -6.42 14.05 8.47
N ILE A 303 -6.24 13.73 7.19
CA ILE A 303 -7.27 13.10 6.36
C ILE A 303 -7.66 11.71 6.89
N VAL A 304 -6.68 10.93 7.34
CA VAL A 304 -6.89 9.56 7.80
C VAL A 304 -7.18 9.44 9.30
N GLU A 305 -7.13 10.56 10.04
CA GLU A 305 -7.43 10.58 11.47
C GLU A 305 -8.86 10.16 11.74
N GLU A 306 -9.02 9.13 12.56
CA GLU A 306 -10.34 8.61 12.91
C GLU A 306 -11.19 9.68 13.62
N GLY A 307 -12.39 9.93 13.08
CA GLY A 307 -13.31 10.92 13.62
C GLY A 307 -13.06 12.36 13.18
N HIS A 308 -12.02 12.65 12.38
CA HIS A 308 -11.79 13.96 11.81
C HIS A 308 -12.95 14.40 10.91
N TYR A 309 -13.42 13.53 10.03
CA TYR A 309 -14.61 13.76 9.22
C TYR A 309 -15.81 13.03 9.82
N MET A 310 -16.90 13.79 10.04
CA MET A 310 -18.12 13.26 10.63
C MET A 310 -18.99 12.52 9.60
N PRO A 311 -19.63 11.41 9.97
CA PRO A 311 -20.53 10.68 9.08
C PRO A 311 -21.76 11.52 8.72
N ARG A 312 -22.03 11.68 7.42
CA ARG A 312 -23.17 12.41 6.87
C ARG A 312 -23.91 11.57 5.86
N GLN A 313 -25.17 11.92 5.59
CA GLN A 313 -25.91 11.36 4.46
C GLN A 313 -25.36 11.94 3.15
N VAL A 314 -24.76 11.07 2.34
CA VAL A 314 -24.12 11.44 1.09
C VAL A 314 -24.70 10.61 -0.05
N GLU A 315 -25.03 11.27 -1.16
CA GLU A 315 -25.27 10.64 -2.46
C GLU A 315 -23.94 10.58 -3.20
N VAL A 316 -23.33 9.39 -3.24
CA VAL A 316 -22.06 9.15 -3.92
C VAL A 316 -22.30 8.74 -5.37
N GLN A 317 -21.63 9.42 -6.30
CA GLN A 317 -21.53 9.03 -7.70
C GLN A 317 -20.05 8.78 -8.01
N PHE A 318 -19.67 7.53 -8.26
CA PHE A 318 -18.30 7.10 -8.42
C PHE A 318 -18.11 6.27 -9.70
N PRO A 319 -17.07 6.52 -10.49
CA PRO A 319 -16.85 5.79 -11.73
C PRO A 319 -16.48 4.33 -11.48
N LYS A 320 -17.05 3.42 -12.27
CA LYS A 320 -16.59 2.04 -12.41
C LYS A 320 -15.38 2.01 -13.32
N PHE A 321 -14.28 1.43 -12.87
CA PHE A 321 -13.06 1.34 -13.68
C PHE A 321 -12.18 0.15 -13.31
N SER A 322 -11.36 -0.27 -14.26
CA SER A 322 -10.22 -1.14 -14.06
C SER A 322 -8.98 -0.39 -14.51
N MET A 323 -7.95 -0.39 -13.68
CA MET A 323 -6.69 0.28 -13.97
C MET A 323 -5.52 -0.64 -13.71
N GLU A 324 -4.68 -0.80 -14.75
CA GLU A 324 -3.41 -1.51 -14.68
C GLU A 324 -2.32 -0.55 -15.18
N LYS A 325 -1.30 -0.32 -14.37
CA LYS A 325 -0.21 0.61 -14.66
C LYS A 325 1.14 -0.02 -14.36
N THR A 326 2.09 0.25 -15.25
CA THR A 326 3.50 -0.12 -15.08
C THR A 326 4.31 1.15 -14.85
N VAL A 327 5.15 1.14 -13.83
CA VAL A 327 6.07 2.21 -13.48
C VAL A 327 7.49 1.67 -13.62
N GLN A 328 8.29 2.33 -14.45
CA GLN A 328 9.73 2.07 -14.56
C GLN A 328 10.41 2.73 -13.36
N LEU A 329 10.75 1.91 -12.37
CA LEU A 329 11.26 2.40 -11.09
C LEU A 329 12.68 2.96 -11.19
N LYS A 330 13.49 2.52 -12.14
CA LYS A 330 14.88 2.99 -12.32
C LYS A 330 14.93 4.52 -12.45
N GLU A 331 14.15 5.11 -13.37
CA GLU A 331 14.08 6.56 -13.57
C GLU A 331 13.55 7.27 -12.31
N VAL A 332 12.49 6.74 -11.72
CA VAL A 332 11.85 7.29 -10.52
C VAL A 332 12.79 7.29 -9.33
N LEU A 333 13.42 6.16 -9.05
CA LEU A 333 14.33 5.98 -7.91
C LEU A 333 15.63 6.80 -8.08
N THR A 334 16.15 6.89 -9.29
CA THR A 334 17.29 7.77 -9.60
C THR A 334 16.94 9.23 -9.27
N THR A 335 15.74 9.69 -9.67
CA THR A 335 15.25 11.04 -9.35
C THR A 335 15.07 11.24 -7.84
N MET A 336 14.71 10.17 -7.11
CA MET A 336 14.58 10.19 -5.64
C MET A 336 15.94 10.13 -4.91
N GLY A 337 17.07 9.99 -5.63
CA GLY A 337 18.43 9.93 -5.08
C GLY A 337 18.85 8.52 -4.64
N VAL A 338 18.32 7.48 -5.29
CA VAL A 338 18.68 6.06 -5.11
C VAL A 338 19.24 5.51 -6.43
N GLY A 339 20.06 6.31 -7.11
CA GLY A 339 20.61 5.94 -8.42
C GLY A 339 21.72 4.89 -8.34
N ASP A 340 22.52 4.92 -7.28
CA ASP A 340 23.63 3.97 -7.07
C ASP A 340 23.17 2.50 -7.11
N LEU A 341 21.91 2.22 -6.79
CA LEU A 341 21.29 0.91 -6.88
C LEU A 341 21.46 0.22 -8.25
N PHE A 342 21.55 1.02 -9.31
CA PHE A 342 21.58 0.60 -10.71
C PHE A 342 22.96 0.75 -11.38
N GLU A 343 23.96 1.14 -10.61
CA GLU A 343 25.30 1.42 -11.12
C GLU A 343 26.30 0.34 -10.70
N PRO A 344 27.36 0.11 -11.47
CA PRO A 344 28.44 -0.82 -11.10
C PRO A 344 29.17 -0.46 -9.80
N THR A 345 28.97 0.75 -9.28
CA THR A 345 29.49 1.22 -7.98
C THR A 345 28.68 0.72 -6.79
N SER A 346 27.51 0.12 -7.04
CA SER A 346 26.62 -0.34 -5.99
C SER A 346 27.29 -1.39 -5.09
N ASP A 347 26.97 -1.34 -3.83
CA ASP A 347 27.54 -2.23 -2.82
C ASP A 347 26.47 -3.16 -2.22
N PHE A 348 26.40 -4.36 -2.75
CA PHE A 348 25.62 -5.47 -2.22
C PHE A 348 26.48 -6.51 -1.50
N SER A 349 27.58 -6.07 -0.87
CA SER A 349 28.49 -6.96 -0.16
C SER A 349 27.87 -7.67 1.05
N TYR A 350 26.75 -7.16 1.58
CA TYR A 350 25.95 -7.90 2.57
C TYR A 350 25.34 -9.16 1.96
N LEU A 351 24.94 -9.13 0.70
CA LEU A 351 24.40 -10.27 -0.04
C LEU A 351 25.50 -11.20 -0.53
N THR A 352 26.47 -10.66 -1.28
CA THR A 352 27.40 -11.45 -2.10
C THR A 352 28.80 -11.59 -1.46
N GLY A 353 29.14 -10.72 -0.51
CA GLY A 353 30.49 -10.62 0.02
C GLY A 353 31.45 -9.76 -0.83
N THR A 354 30.97 -9.25 -1.97
CA THR A 354 31.75 -8.43 -2.93
C THR A 354 30.95 -7.22 -3.38
N VAL A 355 31.65 -6.15 -3.79
CA VAL A 355 31.09 -4.97 -4.46
C VAL A 355 30.97 -5.25 -5.96
N GLY A 356 30.00 -4.63 -6.63
CA GLY A 356 29.88 -4.64 -8.08
C GLY A 356 28.56 -5.22 -8.63
N PRO A 357 27.95 -6.28 -8.03
CA PRO A 357 26.61 -6.67 -8.46
C PRO A 357 25.62 -5.52 -8.28
N HIS A 358 24.81 -5.26 -9.30
CA HIS A 358 23.81 -4.18 -9.31
C HIS A 358 22.50 -4.63 -9.96
N PHE A 359 21.42 -3.90 -9.71
CA PHE A 359 20.17 -4.13 -10.41
C PHE A 359 20.23 -3.54 -11.82
N ASN A 360 19.91 -4.33 -12.83
CA ASN A 360 19.86 -3.84 -14.21
C ASN A 360 18.66 -2.93 -14.40
N ASP A 361 17.51 -3.32 -13.85
CA ASP A 361 16.27 -2.56 -13.89
C ASP A 361 15.40 -2.87 -12.66
N ALA A 362 14.37 -2.05 -12.44
CA ALA A 362 13.35 -2.26 -11.44
C ALA A 362 11.99 -1.82 -11.99
N VAL A 363 11.03 -2.74 -11.98
CA VAL A 363 9.70 -2.50 -12.54
C VAL A 363 8.64 -2.75 -11.49
N HIS A 364 7.71 -1.82 -11.37
CA HIS A 364 6.50 -1.96 -10.56
C HIS A 364 5.27 -2.04 -11.45
N LYS A 365 4.41 -3.01 -11.21
CA LYS A 365 3.12 -3.12 -11.89
C LYS A 365 2.00 -3.26 -10.87
N ALA A 366 1.01 -2.38 -10.96
CA ALA A 366 -0.13 -2.39 -10.06
C ALA A 366 -1.45 -2.49 -10.83
N LYS A 367 -2.41 -3.22 -10.24
CA LYS A 367 -3.76 -3.37 -10.80
C LYS A 367 -4.82 -3.20 -9.73
N ILE A 368 -5.87 -2.46 -10.08
CA ILE A 368 -7.08 -2.30 -9.26
C ILE A 368 -8.32 -2.51 -10.13
N ASN A 369 -9.33 -3.13 -9.53
CA ASN A 369 -10.67 -3.20 -10.09
C ASN A 369 -11.64 -2.53 -9.12
N VAL A 370 -12.40 -1.56 -9.63
CA VAL A 370 -13.44 -0.83 -8.88
C VAL A 370 -14.76 -1.06 -9.58
N ASP A 371 -15.64 -1.79 -8.92
CA ASP A 371 -16.98 -2.14 -9.40
C ASP A 371 -18.03 -1.98 -8.29
N GLU A 372 -19.28 -2.32 -8.59
CA GLU A 372 -20.42 -2.14 -7.69
C GLU A 372 -20.35 -3.04 -6.46
N ASP A 373 -19.78 -4.22 -6.63
CA ASP A 373 -19.78 -5.23 -5.59
C ASP A 373 -18.71 -4.95 -4.55
N GLY A 374 -17.60 -4.45 -4.99
CA GLY A 374 -16.46 -4.74 -4.18
C GLY A 374 -16.39 -6.25 -3.88
N THR A 375 -17.10 -7.20 -4.38
CA THR A 375 -17.31 -8.66 -4.36
C THR A 375 -18.18 -9.28 -3.25
N VAL A 376 -19.17 -10.11 -3.71
CA VAL A 376 -20.01 -11.13 -3.04
C VAL A 376 -21.00 -10.70 -1.93
N ALA A 377 -22.21 -11.13 -2.17
CA ALA A 377 -23.45 -10.79 -1.48
C ALA A 377 -23.48 -11.01 0.03
N SER A 378 -23.90 -9.99 0.75
CA SER A 378 -24.80 -10.16 1.91
C SER A 378 -25.79 -9.01 1.96
N ALA A 379 -27.05 -9.35 2.14
CA ALA A 379 -28.17 -8.41 2.14
C ALA A 379 -28.01 -7.38 3.26
N ALA A 380 -27.95 -6.09 2.91
CA ALA A 380 -28.02 -5.00 3.87
C ALA A 380 -29.46 -4.83 4.34
N THR A 381 -29.72 -5.03 5.63
CA THR A 381 -31.01 -4.73 6.27
C THR A 381 -31.10 -3.22 6.46
N ALA A 382 -31.92 -2.55 5.67
CA ALA A 382 -32.23 -1.14 5.86
C ALA A 382 -33.09 -0.97 7.13
N VAL A 383 -32.51 -0.44 8.19
CA VAL A 383 -33.26 -0.03 9.38
C VAL A 383 -33.81 1.38 9.16
N PHE A 384 -35.11 1.48 8.88
CA PHE A 384 -35.81 2.75 8.82
C PHE A 384 -36.12 3.24 10.25
N SER A 385 -35.40 4.29 10.69
CA SER A 385 -35.74 5.03 11.89
C SER A 385 -36.61 6.22 11.54
N PHE A 386 -37.91 6.16 11.87
CA PHE A 386 -38.80 7.31 11.79
C PHE A 386 -38.57 8.24 12.98
N ARG A 387 -37.81 9.31 12.76
CA ARG A 387 -37.90 10.53 13.58
C ARG A 387 -38.24 11.72 12.67
N SER A 388 -39.28 12.43 13.02
CA SER A 388 -39.79 13.60 12.32
C SER A 388 -38.83 14.79 12.41
N SER A 389 -37.94 14.88 11.46
CA SER A 389 -37.30 16.13 11.04
C SER A 389 -37.32 16.12 9.52
N ARG A 390 -37.54 17.30 8.90
CA ARG A 390 -37.49 17.44 7.45
C ARG A 390 -36.21 16.75 6.93
N PRO A 391 -36.28 15.81 5.95
CA PRO A 391 -35.09 15.23 5.37
C PRO A 391 -34.26 16.36 4.79
N THR A 392 -33.09 16.62 5.35
CA THR A 392 -32.09 17.46 4.68
C THR A 392 -31.69 16.69 3.44
N GLU A 393 -31.68 17.35 2.27
CA GLU A 393 -31.18 16.73 1.04
C GLU A 393 -29.76 16.19 1.31
N PRO A 394 -29.45 14.95 0.89
CA PRO A 394 -28.12 14.39 1.08
C PRO A 394 -27.09 15.24 0.35
N THR A 395 -25.94 15.44 0.96
CA THR A 395 -24.80 16.07 0.28
C THR A 395 -24.42 15.21 -0.93
N ARG A 396 -24.18 15.83 -2.09
CA ARG A 396 -23.77 15.10 -3.30
C ARG A 396 -22.24 15.09 -3.40
N PHE A 397 -21.67 13.91 -3.65
CA PHE A 397 -20.26 13.73 -3.96
C PHE A 397 -20.14 13.05 -5.33
N ILE A 398 -19.84 13.86 -6.34
CA ILE A 398 -19.93 13.47 -7.75
C ILE A 398 -18.54 13.45 -8.38
N CYS A 399 -17.96 12.25 -8.56
CA CYS A 399 -16.66 12.05 -9.18
C CYS A 399 -16.74 12.00 -10.70
N ASN A 400 -17.18 13.11 -11.31
CA ASN A 400 -17.34 13.25 -12.76
C ASN A 400 -16.22 14.08 -13.44
N HIS A 401 -15.13 14.33 -12.74
CA HIS A 401 -13.94 15.03 -13.22
C HIS A 401 -12.70 14.48 -12.50
N PRO A 402 -11.46 14.82 -12.88
CA PRO A 402 -10.24 14.26 -12.30
C PRO A 402 -10.17 14.38 -10.77
N PHE A 403 -9.72 13.30 -10.14
CA PHE A 403 -9.58 13.21 -8.68
C PHE A 403 -8.35 12.39 -8.28
N VAL A 404 -7.87 12.61 -7.07
CA VAL A 404 -6.84 11.80 -6.39
C VAL A 404 -7.54 10.78 -5.50
N TYR A 405 -7.00 9.58 -5.39
CA TYR A 405 -7.51 8.56 -4.49
C TYR A 405 -6.37 7.72 -3.92
N PHE A 406 -6.59 7.20 -2.72
CA PHE A 406 -5.67 6.25 -2.13
C PHE A 406 -6.41 5.22 -1.27
N ILE A 407 -5.79 4.06 -1.10
CA ILE A 407 -6.28 2.99 -0.23
C ILE A 407 -5.39 2.97 1.00
N TYR A 408 -6.01 3.09 2.15
CA TYR A 408 -5.35 3.18 3.44
C TYR A 408 -5.72 1.99 4.33
N ASP A 409 -4.70 1.33 4.84
CA ASP A 409 -4.81 0.26 5.84
C ASP A 409 -4.72 0.90 7.23
N LYS A 410 -5.83 0.88 7.96
CA LYS A 410 -5.96 1.49 9.30
C LYS A 410 -5.18 0.72 10.36
N ILE A 411 -4.93 -0.59 10.15
CA ILE A 411 -4.20 -1.42 11.10
C ILE A 411 -2.71 -1.07 11.07
N SER A 412 -2.14 -1.02 9.89
CA SER A 412 -0.72 -0.69 9.71
C SER A 412 -0.44 0.81 9.59
N ASN A 413 -1.47 1.66 9.51
CA ASN A 413 -1.36 3.09 9.23
C ASN A 413 -0.59 3.38 7.93
N ALA A 414 -0.79 2.57 6.90
CA ALA A 414 -0.05 2.62 5.65
C ALA A 414 -0.94 2.91 4.44
N VAL A 415 -0.43 3.71 3.52
CA VAL A 415 -1.02 3.85 2.18
C VAL A 415 -0.60 2.65 1.35
N THR A 416 -1.55 1.75 1.07
CA THR A 416 -1.29 0.54 0.31
C THR A 416 -1.30 0.77 -1.19
N PHE A 417 -2.18 1.64 -1.68
CA PHE A 417 -2.25 2.08 -3.07
C PHE A 417 -2.55 3.57 -3.17
N MET A 418 -2.08 4.19 -4.25
CA MET A 418 -2.31 5.59 -4.54
C MET A 418 -2.44 5.84 -6.03
N GLY A 419 -3.30 6.79 -6.42
CA GLY A 419 -3.50 7.08 -7.82
C GLY A 419 -4.19 8.40 -8.11
N VAL A 420 -4.14 8.77 -9.39
CA VAL A 420 -4.89 9.87 -9.97
C VAL A 420 -5.75 9.33 -11.11
N PHE A 421 -7.03 9.58 -11.05
CA PHE A 421 -7.96 9.26 -12.13
C PHE A 421 -8.23 10.53 -12.94
N ARG A 422 -7.62 10.62 -14.12
CA ARG A 422 -7.76 11.77 -15.02
C ARG A 422 -8.70 11.51 -16.17
N GLU A 423 -8.64 10.30 -16.71
CA GLU A 423 -9.39 9.93 -17.90
C GLU A 423 -9.87 8.48 -17.85
N PRO A 424 -11.16 8.19 -18.03
CA PRO A 424 -11.67 6.84 -18.19
C PRO A 424 -11.06 6.21 -19.45
N LYS A 425 -10.52 4.99 -19.34
CA LYS A 425 -10.25 4.20 -20.54
C LYS A 425 -11.58 3.75 -21.10
N LEU A 426 -11.82 3.99 -22.39
CA LEU A 426 -12.95 3.43 -23.09
C LEU A 426 -12.87 1.91 -22.95
N MET A 427 -13.87 1.30 -22.32
CA MET A 427 -14.03 -0.16 -22.36
C MET A 427 -14.34 -0.52 -23.82
N SER A 428 -13.38 -1.17 -24.47
CA SER A 428 -13.53 -1.75 -25.80
C SER A 428 -14.49 -2.94 -25.75
#